data_d5177616ace8ee4747a6be2a10c9e123
#
_entry.id   d5177616ace8ee4747a6be2a10c9e123
#
_cell.length_a   1.000
_cell.length_b   1.000
_cell.length_c   1.000
_cell.angle_alpha   90.00
_cell.angle_beta   90.00
_cell.angle_gamma   90.00
#
_symmetry.space_group_name_H-M   'P 1'
#
loop_
_entity.id
_entity.type
_entity.pdbx_description
1 polymer ?
#
loop_
_entity_poly.entity_id
_entity_poly.type
_entity_poly.pdbx_seq_one_letter_code
_entity_poly.pdbx_strand_id
1 'polypeptide(L)'
;MLKVDNINVYYGKIHALKDVSLEVHPGEIVALIGANGAGKSTTLKTISGLLRSKTGSINFMDENISHTEAYKLVSKGMAHVPEGRHVFLQMTVLENLELGAYTSGKYVKEGIQNVFNRFPRLKHRKNQIAGTLSGGEQQMLAMGRALMSRPKLIMMDEPSMGLAPILVEQIFDIIRDLHESGTTILLVEQNAEMALRIADRAYVLESGRIKLSGTGAELAQSDEIKKAYLGG
;
A
#
# COMPACT_ATOMS: atom_id res chain seq x y z
N MET A 1 -3.56 -10.18 -11.60
CA MET A 1 -2.94 -10.28 -10.24
C MET A 1 -3.99 -10.16 -9.15
N LEU A 2 -4.62 -8.98 -9.00
CA LEU A 2 -5.72 -8.73 -8.06
C LEU A 2 -6.94 -8.26 -8.83
N LYS A 3 -8.12 -8.82 -8.52
CA LYS A 3 -9.42 -8.37 -9.03
C LYS A 3 -10.39 -8.24 -7.87
N VAL A 4 -10.94 -7.05 -7.71
CA VAL A 4 -12.00 -6.72 -6.77
C VAL A 4 -13.26 -6.49 -7.58
N ASP A 5 -14.35 -7.17 -7.26
CA ASP A 5 -15.58 -7.13 -8.04
C ASP A 5 -16.79 -6.84 -7.15
N ASN A 6 -17.38 -5.66 -7.35
CA ASN A 6 -18.63 -5.17 -6.75
C ASN A 6 -18.71 -5.34 -5.23
N ILE A 7 -17.61 -5.07 -4.50
CA ILE A 7 -17.59 -5.21 -3.05
C ILE A 7 -18.44 -4.12 -2.37
N ASN A 8 -19.22 -4.56 -1.38
CA ASN A 8 -20.01 -3.70 -0.50
C ASN A 8 -19.57 -3.92 0.95
N VAL A 9 -19.14 -2.86 1.63
CA VAL A 9 -18.60 -2.92 2.99
C VAL A 9 -19.37 -2.00 3.91
N TYR A 10 -19.66 -2.47 5.12
CA TYR A 10 -20.44 -1.74 6.09
C TYR A 10 -19.72 -1.66 7.45
N TYR A 11 -19.81 -0.52 8.11
CA TYR A 11 -19.53 -0.33 9.53
C TYR A 11 -20.87 -0.15 10.26
N GLY A 12 -21.41 -1.23 10.80
CA GLY A 12 -22.77 -1.24 11.34
C GLY A 12 -23.80 -0.84 10.28
N LYS A 13 -24.42 0.34 10.43
CA LYS A 13 -25.40 0.88 9.48
C LYS A 13 -24.77 1.75 8.38
N ILE A 14 -23.49 2.11 8.49
CA ILE A 14 -22.81 2.98 7.54
C ILE A 14 -22.33 2.14 6.36
N HIS A 15 -22.82 2.42 5.14
CA HIS A 15 -22.37 1.82 3.90
C HIS A 15 -21.10 2.54 3.40
N ALA A 16 -19.94 1.99 3.75
CA ALA A 16 -18.65 2.61 3.51
C ALA A 16 -18.13 2.39 2.09
N LEU A 17 -18.28 1.19 1.51
CA LEU A 17 -17.96 0.90 0.11
C LEU A 17 -19.20 0.40 -0.60
N LYS A 18 -19.45 0.91 -1.81
CA LYS A 18 -20.69 0.73 -2.58
C LYS A 18 -20.33 0.29 -3.99
N ASP A 19 -20.45 -1.01 -4.25
CA ASP A 19 -20.18 -1.63 -5.55
C ASP A 19 -18.78 -1.29 -6.10
N VAL A 20 -17.77 -1.31 -5.22
CA VAL A 20 -16.39 -0.97 -5.60
C VAL A 20 -15.77 -2.12 -6.39
N SER A 21 -15.29 -1.79 -7.59
CA SER A 21 -14.56 -2.72 -8.47
C SER A 21 -13.25 -2.08 -8.91
N LEU A 22 -12.15 -2.83 -8.84
CA LEU A 22 -10.84 -2.43 -9.35
C LEU A 22 -10.00 -3.65 -9.71
N GLU A 23 -9.03 -3.46 -10.57
CA GLU A 23 -8.08 -4.49 -10.98
C GLU A 23 -6.64 -3.98 -10.87
N VAL A 24 -5.72 -4.88 -10.52
CA VAL A 24 -4.27 -4.64 -10.54
C VAL A 24 -3.63 -5.77 -11.33
N HIS A 25 -2.94 -5.43 -12.43
CA HIS A 25 -2.22 -6.42 -13.23
C HIS A 25 -0.80 -6.64 -12.69
N PRO A 26 -0.14 -7.74 -13.05
CA PRO A 26 1.24 -7.97 -12.63
C PRO A 26 2.18 -6.86 -13.13
N GLY A 27 3.05 -6.37 -12.27
CA GLY A 27 4.06 -5.37 -12.62
C GLY A 27 3.50 -3.94 -12.81
N GLU A 28 2.31 -3.63 -12.33
CA GLU A 28 1.73 -2.26 -12.36
C GLU A 28 1.89 -1.54 -11.02
N ILE A 29 1.95 -0.21 -11.08
CA ILE A 29 1.51 0.67 -9.99
C ILE A 29 0.07 1.10 -10.28
N VAL A 30 -0.85 0.67 -9.44
CA VAL A 30 -2.23 1.17 -9.46
C VAL A 30 -2.45 2.10 -8.28
N ALA A 31 -2.89 3.34 -8.54
CA ALA A 31 -3.22 4.29 -7.50
C ALA A 31 -4.73 4.30 -7.21
N LEU A 32 -5.12 4.33 -5.93
CA LEU A 32 -6.47 4.61 -5.48
C LEU A 32 -6.44 5.96 -4.75
N ILE A 33 -6.92 7.00 -5.42
CA ILE A 33 -6.92 8.37 -4.91
C ILE A 33 -8.32 8.80 -4.49
N GLY A 34 -8.40 9.79 -3.61
CA GLY A 34 -9.67 10.33 -3.12
C GLY A 34 -9.49 11.10 -1.82
N ALA A 35 -10.48 11.90 -1.47
CA ALA A 35 -10.50 12.67 -0.22
C ALA A 35 -10.50 11.77 1.03
N ASN A 36 -10.21 12.37 2.20
CA ASN A 36 -10.35 11.68 3.48
C ASN A 36 -11.80 11.23 3.69
N GLY A 37 -11.96 10.00 4.18
CA GLY A 37 -13.28 9.39 4.33
C GLY A 37 -13.91 8.83 3.05
N ALA A 38 -13.25 8.92 1.88
CA ALA A 38 -13.78 8.36 0.64
C ALA A 38 -13.89 6.82 0.64
N GLY A 39 -13.18 6.13 1.54
CA GLY A 39 -13.18 4.66 1.66
C GLY A 39 -11.87 3.98 1.24
N LYS A 40 -10.80 4.73 0.98
CA LYS A 40 -9.50 4.22 0.52
C LYS A 40 -8.92 3.13 1.45
N SER A 41 -8.67 3.47 2.71
CA SER A 41 -8.16 2.52 3.71
C SER A 41 -9.13 1.36 3.98
N THR A 42 -10.45 1.61 3.86
CA THR A 42 -11.47 0.55 3.96
C THR A 42 -11.30 -0.46 2.83
N THR A 43 -11.01 0.01 1.60
CA THR A 43 -10.73 -0.86 0.45
C THR A 43 -9.51 -1.74 0.72
N LEU A 44 -8.37 -1.16 1.15
CA LEU A 44 -7.18 -1.94 1.47
C LEU A 44 -7.41 -2.95 2.62
N LYS A 45 -8.08 -2.52 3.69
CA LYS A 45 -8.43 -3.40 4.81
C LYS A 45 -9.33 -4.56 4.39
N THR A 46 -10.21 -4.33 3.41
CA THR A 46 -11.06 -5.39 2.88
C THR A 46 -10.27 -6.37 2.02
N ILE A 47 -9.40 -5.88 1.13
CA ILE A 47 -8.52 -6.72 0.30
C ILE A 47 -7.57 -7.54 1.17
N SER A 48 -7.00 -6.94 2.23
CA SER A 48 -6.08 -7.61 3.16
C SER A 48 -6.76 -8.54 4.17
N GLY A 49 -8.09 -8.73 4.08
CA GLY A 49 -8.83 -9.65 4.96
C GLY A 49 -9.02 -9.17 6.39
N LEU A 50 -8.68 -7.91 6.70
CA LEU A 50 -8.94 -7.26 7.99
C LEU A 50 -10.40 -6.84 8.16
N LEU A 51 -11.09 -6.60 7.05
CA LEU A 51 -12.53 -6.37 6.97
C LEU A 51 -13.16 -7.38 6.02
N ARG A 52 -14.47 -7.58 6.13
CA ARG A 52 -15.22 -8.45 5.23
C ARG A 52 -16.22 -7.64 4.41
N SER A 53 -16.25 -7.90 3.11
CA SER A 53 -17.34 -7.42 2.27
C SER A 53 -18.61 -8.21 2.55
N LYS A 54 -19.75 -7.53 2.50
CA LYS A 54 -21.06 -8.16 2.62
C LYS A 54 -21.45 -8.87 1.32
N THR A 55 -21.08 -8.28 0.20
CA THR A 55 -21.30 -8.82 -1.17
C THR A 55 -20.08 -8.53 -2.03
N GLY A 56 -20.04 -9.11 -3.21
CA GLY A 56 -18.93 -9.01 -4.14
C GLY A 56 -17.86 -10.08 -3.89
N SER A 57 -16.79 -10.02 -4.66
CA SER A 57 -15.70 -10.98 -4.56
C SER A 57 -14.34 -10.32 -4.71
N ILE A 58 -13.31 -10.95 -4.13
CA ILE A 58 -11.92 -10.55 -4.25
C ILE A 58 -11.13 -11.77 -4.69
N ASN A 59 -10.44 -11.65 -5.82
CA ASN A 59 -9.60 -12.71 -6.37
C ASN A 59 -8.15 -12.21 -6.41
N PHE A 60 -7.23 -13.03 -5.94
CA PHE A 60 -5.79 -12.79 -5.99
C PHE A 60 -5.09 -13.99 -6.62
N MET A 61 -4.38 -13.76 -7.74
CA MET A 61 -3.70 -14.82 -8.50
C MET A 61 -4.65 -15.99 -8.83
N ASP A 62 -5.84 -15.62 -9.36
CA ASP A 62 -6.92 -16.54 -9.80
C ASP A 62 -7.57 -17.34 -8.65
N GLU A 63 -7.23 -17.07 -7.41
CA GLU A 63 -7.84 -17.65 -6.23
C GLU A 63 -8.79 -16.66 -5.56
N ASN A 64 -10.01 -17.10 -5.21
CA ASN A 64 -10.94 -16.27 -4.43
C ASN A 64 -10.46 -16.18 -2.98
N ILE A 65 -10.17 -14.96 -2.55
CA ILE A 65 -9.66 -14.66 -1.20
C ILE A 65 -10.67 -13.92 -0.31
N SER A 66 -11.92 -13.75 -0.76
CA SER A 66 -12.94 -12.94 -0.06
C SER A 66 -13.15 -13.32 1.41
N HIS A 67 -12.89 -14.58 1.76
CA HIS A 67 -13.02 -15.11 3.12
C HIS A 67 -11.69 -15.58 3.71
N THR A 68 -10.57 -15.33 3.02
CA THR A 68 -9.25 -15.72 3.51
C THR A 68 -8.82 -14.82 4.67
N GLU A 69 -8.25 -15.40 5.71
CA GLU A 69 -7.75 -14.68 6.88
C GLU A 69 -6.48 -13.91 6.54
N ALA A 70 -6.33 -12.69 7.10
CA ALA A 70 -5.25 -11.78 6.77
C ALA A 70 -3.84 -12.40 6.85
N TYR A 71 -3.57 -13.20 7.90
CA TYR A 71 -2.26 -13.84 8.07
C TYR A 71 -1.93 -14.86 6.97
N LYS A 72 -2.95 -15.49 6.36
CA LYS A 72 -2.76 -16.43 5.24
C LYS A 72 -2.41 -15.72 3.94
N LEU A 73 -2.87 -14.47 3.77
CA LEU A 73 -2.59 -13.68 2.58
C LEU A 73 -1.11 -13.33 2.45
N VAL A 74 -0.41 -13.14 3.57
CA VAL A 74 1.05 -12.90 3.56
C VAL A 74 1.77 -14.08 2.93
N SER A 75 1.42 -15.32 3.29
CA SER A 75 2.00 -16.54 2.71
C SER A 75 1.67 -16.72 1.23
N LYS A 76 0.59 -16.10 0.73
CA LYS A 76 0.22 -16.07 -0.70
C LYS A 76 0.99 -15.02 -1.50
N GLY A 77 1.76 -14.15 -0.81
CA GLY A 77 2.57 -13.09 -1.43
C GLY A 77 1.89 -11.72 -1.47
N MET A 78 0.95 -11.45 -0.56
CA MET A 78 0.34 -10.13 -0.40
C MET A 78 0.87 -9.47 0.88
N ALA A 79 1.44 -8.26 0.77
CA ALA A 79 1.84 -7.47 1.93
C ALA A 79 1.04 -6.17 2.01
N HIS A 80 0.81 -5.70 3.22
CA HIS A 80 0.10 -4.46 3.50
C HIS A 80 0.94 -3.57 4.44
N VAL A 81 1.23 -2.36 3.99
CA VAL A 81 1.81 -1.27 4.79
C VAL A 81 0.65 -0.35 5.17
N PRO A 82 0.12 -0.44 6.39
CA PRO A 82 -1.01 0.38 6.80
C PRO A 82 -0.60 1.83 7.07
N GLU A 83 -1.56 2.73 7.05
CA GLU A 83 -1.43 4.10 7.55
C GLU A 83 -0.91 4.11 8.99
N GLY A 84 -0.10 5.11 9.35
CA GLY A 84 0.40 5.26 10.74
C GLY A 84 1.63 4.42 11.07
N ARG A 85 2.33 3.87 10.05
CA ARG A 85 3.64 3.18 10.14
C ARG A 85 3.60 1.82 10.85
N HIS A 86 2.96 1.71 12.02
CA HIS A 86 2.75 0.47 12.79
C HIS A 86 4.02 -0.40 12.98
N VAL A 87 5.17 0.22 13.28
CA VAL A 87 6.38 -0.51 13.67
C VAL A 87 6.31 -0.94 15.13
N PHE A 88 7.05 -2.00 15.51
CA PHE A 88 7.18 -2.43 16.90
C PHE A 88 8.17 -1.51 17.60
N LEU A 89 7.65 -0.51 18.31
CA LEU A 89 8.40 0.61 18.88
C LEU A 89 9.47 0.20 19.89
N GLN A 90 9.27 -0.91 20.62
CA GLN A 90 10.17 -1.41 21.66
C GLN A 90 11.27 -2.33 21.08
N MET A 91 11.17 -2.67 19.80
CA MET A 91 12.14 -3.54 19.12
C MET A 91 13.12 -2.70 18.31
N THR A 92 14.29 -3.27 18.05
CA THR A 92 15.27 -2.68 17.15
C THR A 92 14.79 -2.68 15.70
N VAL A 93 15.45 -1.90 14.84
CA VAL A 93 15.24 -1.95 13.38
C VAL A 93 15.41 -3.37 12.85
N LEU A 94 16.48 -4.06 13.26
CA LEU A 94 16.78 -5.42 12.81
C LEU A 94 15.67 -6.40 13.20
N GLU A 95 15.26 -6.41 14.47
CA GLU A 95 14.19 -7.28 14.96
C GLU A 95 12.84 -7.01 14.25
N ASN A 96 12.51 -5.74 13.98
CA ASN A 96 11.33 -5.41 13.16
C ASN A 96 11.40 -6.05 11.76
N LEU A 97 12.57 -6.02 11.11
CA LEU A 97 12.76 -6.63 9.80
C LEU A 97 12.66 -8.16 9.87
N GLU A 98 13.32 -8.78 10.87
CA GLU A 98 13.27 -10.24 11.06
C GLU A 98 11.84 -10.76 11.25
N LEU A 99 10.99 -10.02 12.01
CA LEU A 99 9.56 -10.33 12.13
C LEU A 99 8.82 -10.28 10.78
N GLY A 100 9.20 -9.36 9.88
CA GLY A 100 8.64 -9.29 8.54
C GLY A 100 8.92 -10.54 7.70
N ALA A 101 9.98 -11.28 8.01
CA ALA A 101 10.36 -12.50 7.32
C ALA A 101 9.67 -13.77 7.87
N TYR A 102 8.68 -13.67 8.74
CA TYR A 102 8.02 -14.80 9.40
C TYR A 102 7.62 -15.91 8.41
N THR A 103 7.13 -15.55 7.22
CA THR A 103 6.74 -16.51 6.17
C THR A 103 7.90 -16.93 5.26
N SER A 104 9.08 -16.29 5.36
CA SER A 104 10.21 -16.39 4.43
C SER A 104 11.53 -16.78 5.12
N GLY A 105 11.45 -17.53 6.23
CA GLY A 105 12.55 -17.78 7.18
C GLY A 105 13.92 -18.13 6.58
N LYS A 106 13.97 -18.97 5.52
CA LYS A 106 15.23 -19.33 4.84
C LYS A 106 15.91 -18.17 4.08
N TYR A 107 15.18 -17.08 3.83
CA TYR A 107 15.67 -15.92 3.07
C TYR A 107 15.92 -14.67 3.92
N VAL A 108 15.89 -14.78 5.27
CA VAL A 108 16.01 -13.63 6.19
C VAL A 108 17.28 -12.81 5.91
N LYS A 109 18.44 -13.43 5.80
CA LYS A 109 19.72 -12.73 5.58
C LYS A 109 19.74 -11.96 4.25
N GLU A 110 19.27 -12.61 3.18
CA GLU A 110 19.16 -11.98 1.85
C GLU A 110 18.16 -10.83 1.89
N GLY A 111 16.98 -11.02 2.50
CA GLY A 111 15.95 -10.01 2.66
C GLY A 111 16.46 -8.77 3.41
N ILE A 112 17.16 -8.96 4.54
CA ILE A 112 17.76 -7.88 5.32
C ILE A 112 18.76 -7.08 4.45
N GLN A 113 19.63 -7.79 3.70
CA GLN A 113 20.60 -7.13 2.84
C GLN A 113 19.89 -6.30 1.73
N ASN A 114 18.84 -6.84 1.12
CA ASN A 114 18.06 -6.16 0.10
C ASN A 114 17.36 -4.91 0.68
N VAL A 115 16.76 -5.01 1.88
CA VAL A 115 16.17 -3.87 2.57
C VAL A 115 17.23 -2.81 2.89
N PHE A 116 18.39 -3.19 3.39
CA PHE A 116 19.45 -2.23 3.72
C PHE A 116 20.07 -1.57 2.48
N ASN A 117 20.07 -2.23 1.34
CA ASN A 117 20.50 -1.62 0.07
C ASN A 117 19.51 -0.54 -0.38
N ARG A 118 18.19 -0.77 -0.21
CA ARG A 118 17.14 0.20 -0.55
C ARG A 118 16.99 1.32 0.48
N PHE A 119 17.24 1.01 1.75
CA PHE A 119 17.11 1.93 2.88
C PHE A 119 18.45 2.04 3.66
N PRO A 120 19.50 2.69 3.10
CA PRO A 120 20.82 2.75 3.73
C PRO A 120 20.79 3.34 5.14
N ARG A 121 19.88 4.29 5.42
CA ARG A 121 19.70 4.87 6.77
C ARG A 121 19.32 3.83 7.81
N LEU A 122 18.50 2.84 7.46
CA LEU A 122 18.14 1.74 8.37
C LEU A 122 19.33 0.84 8.68
N LYS A 123 20.24 0.62 7.71
CA LYS A 123 21.44 -0.17 7.92
C LYS A 123 22.31 0.43 9.01
N HIS A 124 22.54 1.74 8.98
CA HIS A 124 23.32 2.45 10.00
C HIS A 124 22.68 2.43 11.39
N ARG A 125 21.37 2.24 11.45
CA ARG A 125 20.56 2.24 12.67
C ARG A 125 20.02 0.85 13.04
N LYS A 126 20.58 -0.23 12.49
CA LYS A 126 20.03 -1.58 12.62
C LYS A 126 19.78 -2.04 14.06
N ASN A 127 20.62 -1.61 15.02
CA ASN A 127 20.51 -1.93 16.43
C ASN A 127 19.76 -0.86 17.26
N GLN A 128 19.27 0.21 16.61
CA GLN A 128 18.53 1.28 17.27
C GLN A 128 17.08 0.85 17.51
N ILE A 129 16.53 1.22 18.66
CA ILE A 129 15.12 1.00 19.02
C ILE A 129 14.22 1.81 18.07
N ALA A 130 13.26 1.16 17.42
CA ALA A 130 12.41 1.74 16.37
C ALA A 130 11.61 2.95 16.86
N GLY A 131 11.20 2.98 18.11
CA GLY A 131 10.50 4.13 18.71
C GLY A 131 11.31 5.43 18.75
N THR A 132 12.64 5.36 18.62
CA THR A 132 13.54 6.54 18.62
C THR A 132 13.89 7.05 17.22
N LEU A 133 13.39 6.38 16.19
CA LEU A 133 13.55 6.80 14.80
C LEU A 133 12.66 8.02 14.47
N SER A 134 13.10 8.84 13.50
CA SER A 134 12.22 9.85 12.90
C SER A 134 11.01 9.23 12.19
N GLY A 135 9.96 10.01 11.97
CA GLY A 135 8.76 9.53 11.29
C GLY A 135 9.02 8.94 9.90
N GLY A 136 9.93 9.54 9.12
CA GLY A 136 10.30 9.00 7.82
C GLY A 136 11.10 7.70 7.91
N GLU A 137 11.99 7.57 8.90
CA GLU A 137 12.72 6.32 9.13
C GLU A 137 11.80 5.19 9.60
N GLN A 138 10.79 5.50 10.43
CA GLN A 138 9.76 4.53 10.81
C GLN A 138 8.92 4.09 9.60
N GLN A 139 8.60 5.02 8.68
CA GLN A 139 7.91 4.68 7.43
C GLN A 139 8.74 3.77 6.54
N MET A 140 10.03 4.09 6.36
CA MET A 140 10.98 3.23 5.65
C MET A 140 11.09 1.84 6.31
N LEU A 141 11.09 1.77 7.65
CA LEU A 141 11.11 0.52 8.38
C LEU A 141 9.83 -0.29 8.17
N ALA A 142 8.65 0.34 8.17
CA ALA A 142 7.38 -0.34 7.88
C ALA A 142 7.36 -0.93 6.47
N MET A 143 7.82 -0.16 5.47
CA MET A 143 7.97 -0.64 4.09
C MET A 143 9.00 -1.78 4.01
N GLY A 144 10.18 -1.60 4.62
CA GLY A 144 11.23 -2.62 4.68
C GLY A 144 10.74 -3.92 5.30
N ARG A 145 9.98 -3.85 6.40
CA ARG A 145 9.38 -5.01 7.05
C ARG A 145 8.38 -5.73 6.12
N ALA A 146 7.56 -5.00 5.37
CA ALA A 146 6.65 -5.60 4.39
C ALA A 146 7.42 -6.34 3.28
N LEU A 147 8.53 -5.77 2.80
CA LEU A 147 9.38 -6.38 1.78
C LEU A 147 10.05 -7.67 2.23
N MET A 148 10.27 -7.86 3.54
CA MET A 148 10.84 -9.10 4.08
C MET A 148 10.01 -10.34 3.80
N SER A 149 8.69 -10.20 3.58
CA SER A 149 7.82 -11.32 3.17
C SER A 149 7.97 -11.70 1.68
N ARG A 150 8.77 -10.96 0.89
CA ARG A 150 8.95 -11.12 -0.57
C ARG A 150 7.62 -11.09 -1.32
N PRO A 151 6.84 -10.01 -1.16
CA PRO A 151 5.49 -9.95 -1.71
C PRO A 151 5.50 -9.89 -3.23
N LYS A 152 4.47 -10.49 -3.84
CA LYS A 152 4.13 -10.31 -5.25
C LYS A 152 3.29 -9.05 -5.48
N LEU A 153 2.47 -8.70 -4.47
CA LEU A 153 1.69 -7.47 -4.39
C LEU A 153 1.96 -6.79 -3.05
N ILE A 154 2.37 -5.54 -3.08
CA ILE A 154 2.45 -4.69 -1.89
C ILE A 154 1.36 -3.61 -1.95
N MET A 155 0.56 -3.52 -0.90
CA MET A 155 -0.45 -2.49 -0.72
C MET A 155 0.06 -1.47 0.29
N MET A 156 -0.01 -0.18 -0.05
CA MET A 156 0.47 0.92 0.82
C MET A 156 -0.65 1.92 1.05
N ASP A 157 -0.93 2.19 2.33
CA ASP A 157 -1.99 3.11 2.75
C ASP A 157 -1.38 4.43 3.21
N GLU A 158 -1.49 5.46 2.38
CA GLU A 158 -0.98 6.82 2.58
C GLU A 158 0.48 6.87 3.11
N PRO A 159 1.43 6.23 2.40
CA PRO A 159 2.81 6.10 2.89
C PRO A 159 3.54 7.44 3.03
N SER A 160 3.06 8.49 2.37
CA SER A 160 3.65 9.83 2.42
C SER A 160 3.08 10.72 3.53
N MET A 161 1.99 10.30 4.19
CA MET A 161 1.24 11.16 5.10
C MET A 161 2.07 11.59 6.32
N GLY A 162 2.02 12.91 6.62
CA GLY A 162 2.72 13.50 7.78
C GLY A 162 4.23 13.48 7.69
N LEU A 163 4.80 13.37 6.49
CA LEU A 163 6.23 13.48 6.23
C LEU A 163 6.60 14.88 5.70
N ALA A 164 7.84 15.28 5.96
CA ALA A 164 8.39 16.48 5.34
C ALA A 164 8.53 16.30 3.82
N PRO A 165 8.42 17.37 2.99
CA PRO A 165 8.42 17.25 1.54
C PRO A 165 9.58 16.45 0.95
N ILE A 166 10.79 16.63 1.47
CA ILE A 166 11.97 15.88 1.03
C ILE A 166 11.84 14.37 1.29
N LEU A 167 11.13 13.96 2.34
CA LEU A 167 10.89 12.55 2.65
C LEU A 167 9.75 11.98 1.81
N VAL A 168 8.76 12.80 1.44
CA VAL A 168 7.71 12.43 0.50
C VAL A 168 8.33 12.02 -0.83
N GLU A 169 9.18 12.87 -1.43
CA GLU A 169 9.88 12.53 -2.67
C GLU A 169 10.68 11.23 -2.54
N GLN A 170 11.42 11.05 -1.44
CA GLN A 170 12.17 9.82 -1.20
C GLN A 170 11.27 8.57 -1.14
N ILE A 171 10.09 8.65 -0.52
CA ILE A 171 9.14 7.52 -0.47
C ILE A 171 8.63 7.19 -1.88
N PHE A 172 8.29 8.20 -2.69
CA PHE A 172 7.83 7.98 -4.06
C PHE A 172 8.94 7.44 -4.97
N ASP A 173 10.21 7.88 -4.79
CA ASP A 173 11.35 7.29 -5.48
C ASP A 173 11.52 5.80 -5.14
N ILE A 174 11.41 5.45 -3.85
CA ILE A 174 11.47 4.05 -3.40
C ILE A 174 10.33 3.22 -4.00
N ILE A 175 9.11 3.76 -4.08
CA ILE A 175 7.96 3.09 -4.70
C ILE A 175 8.25 2.81 -6.18
N ARG A 176 8.84 3.77 -6.90
CA ARG A 176 9.25 3.62 -8.29
C ARG A 176 10.32 2.54 -8.46
N ASP A 177 11.37 2.56 -7.63
CA ASP A 177 12.44 1.56 -7.64
C ASP A 177 11.90 0.14 -7.36
N LEU A 178 10.90 0.01 -6.48
CA LEU A 178 10.22 -1.26 -6.23
C LEU A 178 9.47 -1.76 -7.46
N HIS A 179 8.75 -0.88 -8.15
CA HIS A 179 8.06 -1.19 -9.38
C HIS A 179 9.03 -1.60 -10.49
N GLU A 180 10.10 -0.84 -10.72
CA GLU A 180 11.15 -1.14 -11.71
C GLU A 180 11.82 -2.50 -11.43
N SER A 181 11.87 -2.94 -10.18
CA SER A 181 12.33 -4.28 -9.81
C SER A 181 11.28 -5.39 -9.98
N GLY A 182 10.11 -5.08 -10.55
CA GLY A 182 9.04 -6.02 -10.89
C GLY A 182 8.00 -6.24 -9.78
N THR A 183 7.99 -5.42 -8.73
CA THR A 183 6.98 -5.51 -7.66
C THR A 183 5.67 -4.87 -8.12
N THR A 184 4.54 -5.57 -7.98
CA THR A 184 3.21 -5.01 -8.21
C THR A 184 2.77 -4.19 -7.01
N ILE A 185 2.19 -3.01 -7.25
CA ILE A 185 1.88 -2.05 -6.17
C ILE A 185 0.44 -1.56 -6.29
N LEU A 186 -0.31 -1.62 -5.18
CA LEU A 186 -1.56 -0.89 -5.01
C LEU A 186 -1.30 0.22 -3.98
N LEU A 187 -1.27 1.46 -4.47
CA LEU A 187 -0.96 2.65 -3.70
C LEU A 187 -2.23 3.42 -3.37
N VAL A 188 -2.52 3.61 -2.12
CA VAL A 188 -3.57 4.54 -1.67
C VAL A 188 -2.91 5.83 -1.24
N GLU A 189 -3.36 6.95 -1.79
CA GLU A 189 -2.83 8.27 -1.48
C GLU A 189 -3.90 9.36 -1.49
N GLN A 190 -3.71 10.37 -0.65
CA GLN A 190 -4.45 11.61 -0.71
C GLN A 190 -3.76 12.61 -1.66
N ASN A 191 -2.42 12.59 -1.73
CA ASN A 191 -1.65 13.41 -2.65
C ASN A 191 -1.80 12.85 -4.07
N ALA A 192 -2.87 13.27 -4.77
CA ALA A 192 -3.21 12.79 -6.09
C ALA A 192 -2.12 13.11 -7.12
N GLU A 193 -1.49 14.29 -7.05
CA GLU A 193 -0.43 14.70 -7.97
C GLU A 193 0.74 13.70 -7.95
N MET A 194 1.26 13.45 -6.76
CA MET A 194 2.39 12.52 -6.59
C MET A 194 2.02 11.10 -7.00
N ALA A 195 0.81 10.64 -6.63
CA ALA A 195 0.35 9.30 -6.97
C ALA A 195 0.17 9.12 -8.48
N LEU A 196 -0.47 10.06 -9.16
CA LEU A 196 -0.70 10.00 -10.62
C LEU A 196 0.58 10.10 -11.43
N ARG A 197 1.62 10.80 -10.91
CA ARG A 197 2.93 10.93 -11.56
C ARG A 197 3.65 9.59 -11.74
N ILE A 198 3.40 8.63 -10.85
CA ILE A 198 4.08 7.31 -10.88
C ILE A 198 3.15 6.15 -11.23
N ALA A 199 1.83 6.36 -11.23
CA ALA A 199 0.86 5.29 -11.48
C ALA A 199 0.70 4.99 -12.97
N ASP A 200 0.70 3.70 -13.32
CA ASP A 200 0.31 3.24 -14.65
C ASP A 200 -1.19 3.46 -14.85
N ARG A 201 -2.00 3.09 -13.85
CA ARG A 201 -3.45 3.31 -13.82
C ARG A 201 -3.87 3.84 -12.45
N ALA A 202 -5.00 4.54 -12.44
CA ALA A 202 -5.56 5.01 -11.19
C ALA A 202 -7.09 4.93 -11.18
N TYR A 203 -7.62 4.84 -9.97
CA TYR A 203 -9.04 4.90 -9.64
C TYR A 203 -9.28 6.07 -8.69
N VAL A 204 -10.33 6.82 -8.95
CA VAL A 204 -10.79 7.92 -8.09
C VAL A 204 -11.97 7.46 -7.27
N LEU A 205 -11.79 7.40 -5.96
CA LEU A 205 -12.81 6.97 -4.99
C LEU A 205 -13.46 8.19 -4.35
N GLU A 206 -14.77 8.28 -4.44
CA GLU A 206 -15.58 9.32 -3.82
C GLU A 206 -16.80 8.73 -3.12
N SER A 207 -16.99 9.05 -1.84
CA SER A 207 -18.15 8.61 -1.05
C SER A 207 -18.43 7.10 -1.14
N GLY A 208 -17.36 6.29 -1.19
CA GLY A 208 -17.40 4.83 -1.27
C GLY A 208 -17.67 4.24 -2.65
N ARG A 209 -17.56 5.02 -3.73
CA ARG A 209 -17.74 4.57 -5.12
C ARG A 209 -16.56 4.96 -5.99
N ILE A 210 -16.20 4.12 -6.95
CA ILE A 210 -15.28 4.54 -8.02
C ILE A 210 -16.04 5.50 -8.95
N LYS A 211 -15.51 6.71 -9.10
CA LYS A 211 -16.07 7.77 -9.96
C LYS A 211 -15.41 7.78 -11.32
N LEU A 212 -14.09 7.69 -11.34
CA LEU A 212 -13.28 7.73 -12.54
C LEU A 212 -12.21 6.65 -12.47
N SER A 213 -11.78 6.19 -13.63
CA SER A 213 -10.61 5.34 -13.78
C SER A 213 -9.96 5.62 -15.13
N GLY A 214 -8.65 5.44 -15.20
CA GLY A 214 -7.87 5.65 -16.42
C GLY A 214 -6.38 5.46 -16.14
N THR A 215 -5.54 5.79 -17.11
CA THR A 215 -4.09 5.87 -16.89
C THR A 215 -3.75 7.05 -15.97
N GLY A 216 -2.63 6.95 -15.26
CA GLY A 216 -2.16 8.07 -14.43
C GLY A 216 -2.02 9.37 -15.23
N ALA A 217 -1.50 9.27 -16.48
CA ALA A 217 -1.33 10.41 -17.36
C ALA A 217 -2.65 11.04 -17.81
N GLU A 218 -3.67 10.23 -18.19
CA GLU A 218 -5.00 10.72 -18.57
C GLU A 218 -5.68 11.44 -17.40
N LEU A 219 -5.66 10.84 -16.21
CA LEU A 219 -6.29 11.44 -15.04
C LEU A 219 -5.56 12.69 -14.56
N ALA A 220 -4.24 12.77 -14.67
CA ALA A 220 -3.48 13.98 -14.35
C ALA A 220 -3.82 15.17 -15.27
N GLN A 221 -4.29 14.91 -16.49
CA GLN A 221 -4.70 15.95 -17.44
C GLN A 221 -6.18 16.31 -17.35
N SER A 222 -7.00 15.52 -16.68
CA SER A 222 -8.44 15.75 -16.53
C SER A 222 -8.73 17.02 -15.75
N ASP A 223 -9.58 17.89 -16.32
CA ASP A 223 -10.02 19.13 -15.66
C ASP A 223 -10.77 18.88 -14.36
N GLU A 224 -11.51 17.76 -14.29
CA GLU A 224 -12.22 17.34 -13.08
C GLU A 224 -11.25 17.03 -11.95
N ILE A 225 -10.17 16.29 -12.25
CA ILE A 225 -9.14 15.94 -11.28
C ILE A 225 -8.32 17.17 -10.89
N LYS A 226 -7.96 18.04 -11.85
CA LYS A 226 -7.23 19.28 -11.55
C LYS A 226 -7.98 20.15 -10.56
N LYS A 227 -9.27 20.38 -10.80
CA LYS A 227 -10.11 21.21 -9.89
C LYS A 227 -10.34 20.57 -8.53
N ALA A 228 -10.52 19.24 -8.47
CA ALA A 228 -10.87 18.54 -7.23
C ALA A 228 -9.65 18.22 -6.34
N TYR A 229 -8.48 17.95 -6.94
CA TYR A 229 -7.36 17.32 -6.24
C TYR A 229 -6.00 17.97 -6.50
N LEU A 230 -5.80 18.77 -7.56
CA LEU A 230 -4.50 19.33 -7.94
C LEU A 230 -4.39 20.86 -7.73
N GLY A 231 -5.41 21.50 -7.12
CA GLY A 231 -5.35 22.92 -6.76
C GLY A 231 -5.46 23.85 -7.96
N GLY A 232 -6.30 23.52 -8.94
CA GLY A 232 -6.57 24.32 -10.13
C GLY A 232 -7.37 25.59 -9.85
#